data_5c9d5af4ad134ec8dd3e17ae7774d6c4
#
_entry.id   5c9d5af4ad134ec8dd3e17ae7774d6c4
#
_cell.length_a   1.000
_cell.length_b   1.000
_cell.length_c   1.000
_cell.angle_alpha   90.00
_cell.angle_beta   90.00
_cell.angle_gamma   90.00
#
_symmetry.space_group_name_H-M   'P 1'
#
loop_
_entity.id
_entity.type
_entity.pdbx_description
1 polymer ?
#
loop_
_entity_poly.entity_id
_entity_poly.type
_entity_poly.pdbx_seq_one_letter_code
_entity_poly.pdbx_strand_id
1 'polypeptide(L)'
;MKFEWDRKKENINIKKHGVSFEQASYVFADPFALNSYDEAHSDTEERWVLLGKSLGKTILLVVHTFRDYDGKEFVRIISARTATKKEEKVYKERCPK
;
A
#
# COMPACT_ATOMS: atom_id res chain seq x y z
N MET A 1 -10.59 1.62 10.15
CA MET A 1 -10.22 0.81 8.99
C MET A 1 -9.51 -0.46 9.45
N LYS A 2 -9.95 -1.60 8.95
CA LYS A 2 -9.38 -2.89 9.35
C LYS A 2 -8.51 -3.44 8.23
N PHE A 3 -7.38 -4.04 8.61
CA PHE A 3 -6.42 -4.61 7.69
C PHE A 3 -6.32 -6.12 7.87
N GLU A 4 -6.01 -6.81 6.77
CA GLU A 4 -5.65 -8.21 6.82
C GLU A 4 -4.52 -8.48 5.82
N TRP A 5 -3.75 -9.54 6.07
CA TRP A 5 -2.74 -10.00 5.14
C TRP A 5 -2.31 -11.42 5.45
N ASP A 6 -1.70 -12.05 4.46
CA ASP A 6 -1.12 -13.39 4.60
C ASP A 6 0.28 -13.26 5.19
N ARG A 7 0.53 -13.92 6.31
CA ARG A 7 1.82 -13.86 7.00
C ARG A 7 2.98 -14.37 6.13
N LYS A 8 2.75 -15.40 5.34
CA LYS A 8 3.78 -15.93 4.44
C LYS A 8 4.15 -14.92 3.38
N LYS A 9 3.18 -14.24 2.81
CA LYS A 9 3.40 -13.17 1.84
C LYS A 9 4.14 -12.00 2.46
N GLU A 10 3.81 -11.65 3.69
CA GLU A 10 4.52 -10.61 4.42
C GLU A 10 6.00 -10.97 4.61
N ASN A 11 6.29 -12.19 5.02
CA ASN A 11 7.67 -12.64 5.21
C ASN A 11 8.47 -12.57 3.91
N ILE A 12 7.87 -12.99 2.79
CA ILE A 12 8.49 -12.88 1.47
C ILE A 12 8.74 -11.43 1.12
N ASN A 13 7.76 -10.57 1.40
CA ASN A 13 7.86 -9.14 1.11
C ASN A 13 8.98 -8.47 1.90
N ILE A 14 9.12 -8.82 3.18
CA ILE A 14 10.19 -8.29 4.03
C ILE A 14 11.55 -8.70 3.49
N LYS A 15 11.72 -9.96 3.08
CA LYS A 15 12.98 -10.46 2.51
C LYS A 15 13.31 -9.75 1.20
N LYS A 16 12.31 -9.50 0.37
CA LYS A 16 12.49 -8.92 -0.96
C LYS A 16 12.66 -7.40 -0.93
N HIS A 17 11.90 -6.72 -0.10
CA HIS A 17 11.80 -5.25 -0.11
C HIS A 17 12.14 -4.58 1.22
N GLY A 18 12.33 -5.34 2.30
CA GLY A 18 12.62 -4.77 3.60
C GLY A 18 11.47 -4.02 4.24
N VAL A 19 10.25 -4.26 3.80
CA VAL A 19 9.04 -3.56 4.26
C VAL A 19 8.04 -4.55 4.81
N SER A 20 7.58 -4.32 6.05
CA SER A 20 6.51 -5.12 6.65
C SER A 20 5.15 -4.60 6.19
N PHE A 21 4.12 -5.44 6.28
CA PHE A 21 2.76 -5.01 5.96
C PHE A 21 2.18 -4.11 7.06
N GLU A 22 2.71 -4.20 8.27
CA GLU A 22 2.37 -3.23 9.31
C GLU A 22 2.83 -1.83 8.92
N GLN A 23 4.08 -1.68 8.47
CA GLN A 23 4.57 -0.40 7.95
C GLN A 23 3.72 0.10 6.79
N ALA A 24 3.31 -0.80 5.90
CA ALA A 24 2.44 -0.46 4.78
C ALA A 24 1.08 0.04 5.24
N SER A 25 0.53 -0.50 6.33
CA SER A 25 -0.78 -0.08 6.83
C SER A 25 -0.83 1.39 7.24
N TYR A 26 0.28 1.94 7.71
CA TYR A 26 0.35 3.35 8.12
C TYR A 26 0.20 4.32 6.95
N VAL A 27 0.48 3.87 5.72
CA VAL A 27 0.31 4.70 4.53
C VAL A 27 -1.16 5.10 4.34
N PHE A 28 -2.08 4.25 4.80
CA PHE A 28 -3.52 4.51 4.69
C PHE A 28 -3.99 5.65 5.59
N ALA A 29 -3.16 6.06 6.56
CA ALA A 29 -3.45 7.21 7.42
C ALA A 29 -2.87 8.52 6.87
N ASP A 30 -2.09 8.47 5.80
CA ASP A 30 -1.50 9.66 5.18
C ASP A 30 -2.57 10.39 4.36
N PRO A 31 -2.94 11.63 4.74
CA PRO A 31 -3.99 12.37 4.01
C PRO A 31 -3.59 12.76 2.59
N PHE A 32 -2.31 12.69 2.26
CA PHE A 32 -1.80 13.03 0.93
C PHE A 32 -1.48 11.82 0.06
N ALA A 33 -1.81 10.62 0.53
CA ALA A 33 -1.57 9.40 -0.24
C ALA A 33 -2.36 9.40 -1.54
N LEU A 34 -1.72 8.90 -2.60
CA LEU A 34 -2.30 8.81 -3.94
C LEU A 34 -2.75 7.38 -4.19
N ASN A 35 -4.05 7.20 -4.45
CA ASN A 35 -4.62 5.89 -4.72
C ASN A 35 -4.94 5.76 -6.21
N SER A 36 -4.47 4.68 -6.82
CA SER A 36 -4.66 4.41 -8.25
C SER A 36 -5.12 2.97 -8.46
N TYR A 37 -6.01 2.78 -9.44
CA TYR A 37 -6.45 1.45 -9.83
C TYR A 37 -5.36 0.78 -10.68
N ASP A 38 -5.03 -0.48 -10.37
CA ASP A 38 -4.02 -1.23 -11.11
C ASP A 38 -4.70 -2.12 -12.15
N GLU A 39 -4.94 -1.59 -13.35
CA GLU A 39 -5.59 -2.32 -14.42
C GLU A 39 -4.80 -3.55 -14.88
N ALA A 40 -3.48 -3.44 -14.89
CA ALA A 40 -2.62 -4.49 -15.41
C ALA A 40 -2.65 -5.77 -14.56
N HIS A 41 -2.97 -5.66 -13.28
CA HIS A 41 -2.94 -6.78 -12.33
C HIS A 41 -4.29 -7.08 -11.69
N SER A 42 -5.39 -6.65 -12.34
CA SER A 42 -6.74 -6.81 -11.80
C SER A 42 -7.57 -7.90 -12.47
N ASP A 43 -6.93 -8.92 -13.04
CA ASP A 43 -7.61 -9.99 -13.80
C ASP A 43 -8.56 -10.83 -12.94
N THR A 44 -8.14 -11.18 -11.73
CA THR A 44 -8.94 -12.04 -10.84
C THR A 44 -9.56 -11.30 -9.67
N GLU A 45 -8.97 -10.18 -9.27
CA GLU A 45 -9.50 -9.30 -8.23
C GLU A 45 -9.03 -7.88 -8.48
N GLU A 46 -9.82 -6.92 -8.08
CA GLU A 46 -9.46 -5.51 -8.24
C GLU A 46 -8.31 -5.16 -7.31
N ARG A 47 -7.21 -4.69 -7.89
CA ARG A 47 -6.03 -4.24 -7.17
C ARG A 47 -5.87 -2.74 -7.27
N TRP A 48 -5.48 -2.16 -6.14
CA TRP A 48 -5.22 -0.74 -6.02
C TRP A 48 -3.81 -0.52 -5.54
N VAL A 49 -3.25 0.61 -5.93
CA VAL A 49 -1.89 1.00 -5.54
C VAL A 49 -1.96 2.31 -4.78
N LEU A 50 -1.45 2.32 -3.55
CA LEU A 50 -1.43 3.49 -2.70
C LEU A 50 0.01 3.95 -2.51
N LEU A 51 0.28 5.20 -2.89
CA LEU A 51 1.60 5.82 -2.73
C LEU A 51 1.51 6.88 -1.64
N GLY A 52 2.29 6.72 -0.57
CA GLY A 52 2.25 7.66 0.52
C GLY A 52 3.29 7.40 1.59
N LYS A 53 3.26 8.21 2.63
CA LYS A 53 4.19 8.12 3.75
C LYS A 53 3.75 7.12 4.80
N SER A 54 4.70 6.29 5.20
CA SER A 54 4.60 5.47 6.39
C SER A 54 5.26 6.19 7.56
N LEU A 55 5.40 5.54 8.69
CA LEU A 55 6.14 6.06 9.84
C LEU A 55 7.59 6.35 9.45
N GLY A 56 8.19 7.38 10.05
CA GLY A 56 9.58 7.75 9.79
C GLY A 56 9.81 8.45 8.46
N LYS A 57 8.75 8.94 7.82
CA LYS A 57 8.80 9.68 6.54
C LYS A 57 9.20 8.84 5.33
N THR A 58 9.21 7.53 5.45
CA THR A 58 9.48 6.65 4.31
C THR A 58 8.27 6.62 3.39
N ILE A 59 8.49 6.83 2.11
CA ILE A 59 7.43 6.78 1.10
C ILE A 59 7.36 5.37 0.53
N LEU A 60 6.20 4.76 0.61
CA LEU A 60 5.96 3.38 0.18
C LEU A 60 4.92 3.33 -0.93
N LEU A 61 5.04 2.29 -1.76
CA LEU A 61 4.01 1.91 -2.71
C LEU A 61 3.37 0.63 -2.19
N VAL A 62 2.07 0.66 -1.92
CA VAL A 62 1.33 -0.46 -1.31
C VAL A 62 0.28 -0.98 -2.26
N VAL A 63 0.40 -2.25 -2.65
CA VAL A 63 -0.60 -2.93 -3.47
C VAL A 63 -1.60 -3.59 -2.53
N HIS A 64 -2.87 -3.32 -2.74
CA HIS A 64 -3.92 -3.82 -1.87
C HIS A 64 -5.21 -4.06 -2.62
N THR A 65 -6.13 -4.78 -1.98
CA THR A 65 -7.49 -4.99 -2.46
C THR A 65 -8.44 -4.84 -1.27
N PHE A 66 -9.73 -4.85 -1.55
CA PHE A 66 -10.76 -4.75 -0.52
C PHE A 66 -11.52 -6.07 -0.42
N ARG A 67 -11.81 -6.49 0.80
CA ARG A 67 -12.58 -7.70 1.09
C ARG A 67 -13.76 -7.32 1.98
N ASP A 68 -14.91 -7.89 1.69
CA ASP A 68 -16.11 -7.70 2.49
C ASP A 68 -16.51 -9.04 3.10
N TYR A 69 -16.62 -9.07 4.45
CA TYR A 69 -17.05 -10.23 5.20
C TYR A 69 -18.32 -9.84 5.97
N ASP A 70 -19.49 -10.19 5.46
CA ASP A 70 -20.78 -9.90 6.08
C ASP A 70 -20.95 -8.40 6.42
N GLY A 71 -20.65 -7.53 5.45
CA GLY A 71 -20.81 -6.10 5.60
C GLY A 71 -19.65 -5.40 6.29
N LYS A 72 -18.60 -6.15 6.68
CA LYS A 72 -17.39 -5.57 7.27
C LYS A 72 -16.30 -5.52 6.21
N GLU A 73 -15.86 -4.32 5.87
CA GLU A 73 -14.82 -4.13 4.85
C GLU A 73 -13.43 -4.17 5.47
N PHE A 74 -12.56 -4.95 4.83
CA PHE A 74 -11.14 -5.04 5.18
C PHE A 74 -10.30 -4.60 4.01
N VAL A 75 -9.18 -3.95 4.31
CA VAL A 75 -8.13 -3.70 3.34
C VAL A 75 -7.16 -4.88 3.40
N ARG A 76 -7.03 -5.61 2.30
CA ARG A 76 -6.08 -6.72 2.22
C ARG A 76 -4.81 -6.24 1.54
N ILE A 77 -3.71 -6.23 2.29
CA ILE A 77 -2.40 -5.82 1.78
C ILE A 77 -1.77 -7.01 1.04
N ILE A 78 -1.32 -6.77 -0.18
CA ILE A 78 -0.78 -7.81 -1.07
C ILE A 78 0.74 -7.68 -1.16
N SER A 79 1.26 -6.48 -1.33
CA SER A 79 2.69 -6.21 -1.37
C SER A 79 2.99 -4.76 -1.03
N ALA A 80 4.22 -4.49 -0.64
CA ALA A 80 4.66 -3.13 -0.33
C ALA A 80 6.16 -3.00 -0.60
N ARG A 81 6.57 -1.87 -1.14
CA ARG A 81 7.97 -1.57 -1.38
C ARG A 81 8.24 -0.09 -1.19
N THR A 82 9.50 0.26 -1.03
CA THR A 82 9.90 1.66 -1.01
C THR A 82 9.66 2.28 -2.39
N ALA A 83 9.19 3.50 -2.40
CA ALA A 83 8.95 4.24 -3.65
C ALA A 83 10.26 4.50 -4.39
N THR A 84 10.19 4.51 -5.71
CA THR A 84 11.31 4.95 -6.54
C THR A 84 11.44 6.48 -6.43
N LYS A 85 12.56 7.02 -6.88
CA LYS A 85 12.77 8.49 -6.88
C LYS A 85 11.70 9.19 -7.72
N LYS A 86 11.32 8.60 -8.83
CA LYS A 86 10.27 9.14 -9.69
C LYS A 86 8.92 9.16 -8.96
N GLU A 87 8.60 8.08 -8.28
CA GLU A 87 7.36 8.00 -7.48
C GLU A 87 7.38 8.98 -6.31
N GLU A 88 8.51 9.12 -5.62
CA GLU A 88 8.65 10.12 -4.56
C GLU A 88 8.39 11.53 -5.07
N LYS A 89 8.90 11.84 -6.26
CA LYS A 89 8.69 13.14 -6.88
C LYS A 89 7.21 13.41 -7.13
N VAL A 90 6.51 12.43 -7.68
CA VAL A 90 5.06 12.52 -7.92
C VAL A 90 4.33 12.79 -6.61
N TYR A 91 4.66 12.04 -5.57
CA TYR A 91 4.05 12.20 -4.26
C TYR A 91 4.30 13.61 -3.70
N LYS A 92 5.56 14.07 -3.72
CA LYS A 92 5.95 15.37 -3.17
C LYS A 92 5.31 16.55 -3.89
N GLU A 93 5.05 16.42 -5.18
CA GLU A 93 4.36 17.44 -5.95
C GLU A 93 2.92 17.65 -5.49
N ARG A 94 2.31 16.62 -4.90
CA ARG A 94 0.95 16.66 -4.39
C ARG A 94 0.86 17.17 -2.95
N CYS A 95 1.96 17.08 -2.20
CA CYS A 95 1.97 17.52 -0.80
C CYS A 95 2.04 19.03 -0.72
N PRO A 96 1.22 19.69 0.12
CA PRO A 96 1.39 21.10 0.40
C PRO A 96 2.73 21.33 1.10
N LYS A 97 3.40 22.37 0.70
CA LYS A 97 4.69 22.74 1.31
C LYS A 97 4.50 23.47 2.62
#